data_12c501450ea1ad75eb249fe7b9aa6eac
#
_entry.id   12c501450ea1ad75eb249fe7b9aa6eac
#
_cell.length_a   1.000
_cell.length_b   1.000
_cell.length_c   1.000
_cell.angle_alpha   90.00
_cell.angle_beta   90.00
_cell.angle_gamma   90.00
#
_symmetry.space_group_name_H-M   'P 1'
#
loop_
_entity.id
_entity.type
_entity.pdbx_description
1 polymer ?
#
loop_
_entity_poly.entity_id
_entity_poly.type
_entity_poly.pdbx_seq_one_letter_code
_entity_poly.pdbx_strand_id
1 'polypeptide(L)'
;MESINFSANTHNCLLALGPESDGNFSVFYKGVIYRSESFGDLLSEENFQKLIQTVAKFLKNNRAKPDIILTDLHPLYRTTILGESLSKKYKANHIKVQHHIAHVFSAIGDKIVQEPGYGLQVTGYGIACDGTGYGLDRKIWGGELFKIKSKKEKVKSIERIGHLENQILIGGDLAVNEPARMLISILDKFMSKDKLYRLVKKYYSRNQFELLYNQLQQNFNCQETSSTGRILDAVSVLLGFSGNVRKYKHSPAILLEKNSTRPYKDLEPEIKRITGYGLWVTGYGIMTTPLFEYLVKNINRDKRRLAATAQLYIAQGLYKVLKLEAKSSKLKAGFFAGGIANNKIIASYLERKGVYSSKKISRGDAGVSFGQIVYYLLADSGD
;
A
#
# COMPACT_ATOMS: atom_id res chain seq x y z
N MET A 1 -10.96 23.20 -0.23
CA MET A 1 -10.38 22.33 -1.27
C MET A 1 -9.11 22.97 -1.80
N GLU A 2 -8.07 22.18 -1.97
CA GLU A 2 -6.82 22.58 -2.61
C GLU A 2 -6.96 22.51 -4.13
N SER A 3 -6.43 23.50 -4.87
CA SER A 3 -6.40 23.50 -6.33
C SER A 3 -4.99 23.31 -6.84
N ILE A 4 -4.82 22.44 -7.82
CA ILE A 4 -3.53 22.06 -8.41
C ILE A 4 -3.66 22.14 -9.93
N ASN A 5 -2.90 23.04 -10.56
CA ASN A 5 -2.84 23.10 -12.02
C ASN A 5 -2.20 21.81 -12.55
N PHE A 6 -2.87 21.13 -13.45
CA PHE A 6 -2.39 19.91 -14.07
C PHE A 6 -2.77 19.89 -15.55
N SER A 7 -1.80 20.15 -16.39
CA SER A 7 -2.01 20.17 -17.84
C SER A 7 -2.20 18.77 -18.37
N ALA A 8 -3.36 18.49 -18.96
CA ALA A 8 -3.65 17.23 -19.62
C ALA A 8 -4.49 17.51 -20.88
N ASN A 9 -4.27 16.71 -21.91
CA ASN A 9 -5.00 16.86 -23.18
C ASN A 9 -6.35 16.14 -23.13
N THR A 10 -7.24 16.63 -22.26
CA THR A 10 -8.63 16.15 -22.15
C THR A 10 -9.55 17.27 -21.66
N HIS A 11 -10.79 17.27 -22.16
CA HIS A 11 -11.88 18.15 -21.71
C HIS A 11 -12.82 17.45 -20.71
N ASN A 12 -12.61 16.14 -20.45
CA ASN A 12 -13.45 15.36 -19.55
C ASN A 12 -13.37 15.90 -18.11
N CYS A 13 -14.53 15.97 -17.46
CA CYS A 13 -14.62 16.18 -16.02
C CYS A 13 -14.47 14.82 -15.32
N LEU A 14 -13.47 14.68 -14.46
CA LEU A 14 -13.21 13.44 -13.72
C LEU A 14 -13.55 13.63 -12.25
N LEU A 15 -14.24 12.66 -11.65
CA LEU A 15 -14.48 12.59 -10.20
C LEU A 15 -13.82 11.31 -9.66
N ALA A 16 -12.88 11.43 -8.74
CA ALA A 16 -12.25 10.31 -8.04
C ALA A 16 -12.65 10.29 -6.57
N LEU A 17 -13.12 9.15 -6.07
CA LEU A 17 -13.67 9.02 -4.71
C LEU A 17 -12.71 8.40 -3.70
N GLY A 18 -11.52 7.97 -4.11
CA GLY A 18 -10.51 7.38 -3.22
C GLY A 18 -11.00 6.14 -2.45
N PRO A 19 -10.22 5.68 -1.44
CA PRO A 19 -10.59 4.57 -0.56
C PRO A 19 -11.43 5.03 0.62
N GLU A 20 -11.89 4.09 1.47
CA GLU A 20 -12.63 4.39 2.71
C GLU A 20 -11.73 4.96 3.81
N SER A 21 -10.50 4.47 3.90
CA SER A 21 -9.55 4.88 4.93
C SER A 21 -8.93 6.23 4.57
N ASP A 22 -8.96 7.19 5.49
CA ASP A 22 -8.60 8.60 5.23
C ASP A 22 -9.28 9.16 3.98
N GLY A 23 -10.57 8.81 3.82
CA GLY A 23 -11.34 9.04 2.62
C GLY A 23 -11.42 10.52 2.23
N ASN A 24 -11.25 10.76 0.96
CA ASN A 24 -11.36 12.07 0.33
C ASN A 24 -11.78 11.93 -1.13
N PHE A 25 -12.00 13.04 -1.82
CA PHE A 25 -12.24 13.03 -3.25
C PHE A 25 -11.39 14.05 -3.98
N SER A 26 -11.20 13.81 -5.27
CA SER A 26 -10.56 14.75 -6.19
C SER A 26 -11.43 14.94 -7.43
N VAL A 27 -11.42 16.15 -7.99
CA VAL A 27 -12.12 16.45 -9.26
C VAL A 27 -11.13 17.11 -10.21
N PHE A 28 -10.96 16.56 -11.40
CA PHE A 28 -10.30 17.25 -12.50
C PHE A 28 -11.34 17.99 -13.33
N TYR A 29 -11.19 19.29 -13.45
CA TYR A 29 -12.10 20.14 -14.20
C TYR A 29 -11.36 21.34 -14.77
N LYS A 30 -11.46 21.54 -16.08
CA LYS A 30 -10.83 22.67 -16.81
C LYS A 30 -9.33 22.85 -16.56
N GLY A 31 -8.56 21.75 -16.57
CA GLY A 31 -7.11 21.79 -16.39
C GLY A 31 -6.63 21.93 -14.94
N VAL A 32 -7.55 21.82 -13.96
CA VAL A 32 -7.24 21.93 -12.53
C VAL A 32 -7.74 20.68 -11.80
N ILE A 33 -6.90 20.11 -10.94
CA ILE A 33 -7.30 19.10 -9.98
C ILE A 33 -7.68 19.79 -8.66
N TYR A 34 -8.93 19.64 -8.26
CA TYR A 34 -9.44 20.09 -6.96
C TYR A 34 -9.45 18.90 -6.01
N ARG A 35 -8.69 18.97 -4.92
CA ARG A 35 -8.59 17.93 -3.92
C ARG A 35 -9.26 18.37 -2.62
N SER A 36 -10.14 17.55 -2.04
CA SER A 36 -10.69 17.80 -0.71
C SER A 36 -9.67 17.46 0.38
N GLU A 37 -9.89 17.97 1.58
CA GLU A 37 -9.29 17.43 2.80
C GLU A 37 -9.82 16.02 3.05
N SER A 38 -9.12 15.26 3.92
CA SER A 38 -9.62 13.96 4.38
C SER A 38 -10.83 14.16 5.31
N PHE A 39 -11.84 13.35 5.11
CA PHE A 39 -13.01 13.24 6.01
C PHE A 39 -12.75 12.21 7.13
N GLY A 40 -11.59 11.56 7.14
CA GLY A 40 -11.27 10.45 8.04
C GLY A 40 -11.77 9.11 7.52
N ASP A 41 -12.09 8.19 8.46
CA ASP A 41 -12.59 6.87 8.13
C ASP A 41 -14.06 6.95 7.67
N LEU A 42 -14.32 6.51 6.43
CA LEU A 42 -15.66 6.55 5.84
C LEU A 42 -16.58 5.39 6.26
N LEU A 43 -16.09 4.48 7.11
CA LEU A 43 -16.98 3.56 7.84
C LEU A 43 -17.85 4.32 8.84
N SER A 44 -17.40 5.49 9.31
CA SER A 44 -18.24 6.44 10.03
C SER A 44 -19.31 7.02 9.11
N GLU A 45 -20.58 6.86 9.48
CA GLU A 45 -21.71 7.40 8.72
C GLU A 45 -21.62 8.94 8.59
N GLU A 46 -21.25 9.63 9.66
CA GLU A 46 -21.08 11.08 9.67
C GLU A 46 -20.03 11.53 8.63
N ASN A 47 -18.87 10.89 8.60
CA ASN A 47 -17.80 11.21 7.67
C ASN A 47 -18.22 10.93 6.21
N PHE A 48 -18.90 9.82 5.99
CA PHE A 48 -19.38 9.44 4.67
C PHE A 48 -20.44 10.42 4.15
N GLN A 49 -21.39 10.85 4.99
CA GLN A 49 -22.39 11.84 4.61
C GLN A 49 -21.77 13.22 4.33
N LYS A 50 -20.75 13.63 5.09
CA LYS A 50 -19.99 14.85 4.81
C LYS A 50 -19.30 14.79 3.43
N LEU A 51 -18.70 13.65 3.08
CA LEU A 51 -18.11 13.43 1.76
C LEU A 51 -19.17 13.60 0.67
N ILE A 52 -20.32 12.91 0.76
CA ILE A 52 -21.39 12.96 -0.24
C ILE A 52 -21.89 14.40 -0.43
N GLN A 53 -22.17 15.10 0.68
CA GLN A 53 -22.65 16.48 0.64
C GLN A 53 -21.62 17.43 0.00
N THR A 54 -20.33 17.24 0.32
CA THR A 54 -19.27 18.08 -0.20
C THR A 54 -19.05 17.84 -1.70
N VAL A 55 -19.10 16.59 -2.17
CA VAL A 55 -19.07 16.24 -3.59
C VAL A 55 -20.26 16.93 -4.32
N ALA A 56 -21.47 16.77 -3.81
CA ALA A 56 -22.67 17.35 -4.42
C ALA A 56 -22.59 18.88 -4.48
N LYS A 57 -22.14 19.53 -3.40
CA LYS A 57 -21.95 20.98 -3.33
C LYS A 57 -20.91 21.47 -4.34
N PHE A 58 -19.79 20.78 -4.46
CA PHE A 58 -18.73 21.15 -5.43
C PHE A 58 -19.26 21.08 -6.86
N LEU A 59 -19.88 19.96 -7.24
CA LEU A 59 -20.40 19.76 -8.58
C LEU A 59 -21.45 20.80 -8.95
N LYS A 60 -22.38 21.11 -8.03
CA LYS A 60 -23.41 22.13 -8.21
C LYS A 60 -22.82 23.53 -8.38
N ASN A 61 -21.92 23.94 -7.48
CA ASN A 61 -21.36 25.31 -7.46
C ASN A 61 -20.51 25.60 -8.70
N ASN A 62 -19.79 24.60 -9.22
CA ASN A 62 -18.96 24.74 -10.41
C ASN A 62 -19.70 24.38 -11.72
N ARG A 63 -20.97 24.01 -11.66
CA ARG A 63 -21.76 23.48 -12.80
C ARG A 63 -20.99 22.34 -13.51
N ALA A 64 -20.23 21.53 -12.73
CA ALA A 64 -19.43 20.45 -13.24
C ALA A 64 -20.29 19.16 -13.31
N LYS A 65 -20.23 18.49 -14.44
CA LYS A 65 -20.87 17.19 -14.65
C LYS A 65 -19.76 16.18 -14.93
N PRO A 66 -19.55 15.15 -14.07
CA PRO A 66 -18.56 14.14 -14.32
C PRO A 66 -18.87 13.35 -15.60
N ASP A 67 -17.88 13.19 -16.46
CA ASP A 67 -17.88 12.28 -17.60
C ASP A 67 -17.33 10.92 -17.21
N ILE A 68 -16.37 10.91 -16.28
CA ILE A 68 -15.70 9.72 -15.75
C ILE A 68 -15.72 9.77 -14.22
N ILE A 69 -16.06 8.64 -13.60
CA ILE A 69 -15.99 8.44 -12.16
C ILE A 69 -14.99 7.34 -11.86
N LEU A 70 -13.99 7.66 -11.01
CA LEU A 70 -12.91 6.78 -10.61
C LEU A 70 -13.11 6.35 -9.16
N THR A 71 -12.99 5.04 -8.90
CA THR A 71 -13.06 4.47 -7.55
C THR A 71 -11.95 3.47 -7.32
N ASP A 72 -11.81 3.00 -6.08
CA ASP A 72 -10.95 1.87 -5.77
C ASP A 72 -11.47 0.58 -6.44
N LEU A 73 -10.58 -0.38 -6.62
CA LEU A 73 -10.92 -1.71 -7.16
C LEU A 73 -11.76 -2.53 -6.17
N HIS A 74 -11.69 -2.24 -4.87
CA HIS A 74 -12.37 -3.00 -3.83
C HIS A 74 -13.90 -2.91 -3.99
N PRO A 75 -14.61 -4.05 -4.24
CA PRO A 75 -16.01 -4.02 -4.65
C PRO A 75 -16.97 -3.57 -3.54
N LEU A 76 -16.58 -3.77 -2.28
CA LEU A 76 -17.44 -3.50 -1.12
C LEU A 76 -17.16 -2.14 -0.48
N TYR A 77 -16.22 -1.34 -0.98
CA TYR A 77 -16.04 0.00 -0.44
C TYR A 77 -17.26 0.86 -0.70
N ARG A 78 -17.70 1.59 0.31
CA ARG A 78 -18.81 2.56 0.22
C ARG A 78 -18.56 3.59 -0.88
N THR A 79 -17.30 4.00 -1.07
CA THR A 79 -16.89 4.90 -2.15
C THR A 79 -17.05 4.26 -3.53
N THR A 80 -16.81 2.95 -3.68
CA THR A 80 -17.05 2.21 -4.92
C THR A 80 -18.55 2.13 -5.22
N ILE A 81 -19.36 1.78 -4.23
CA ILE A 81 -20.83 1.72 -4.36
C ILE A 81 -21.41 3.10 -4.69
N LEU A 82 -20.91 4.15 -4.02
CA LEU A 82 -21.29 5.52 -4.34
C LEU A 82 -20.92 5.90 -5.77
N GLY A 83 -19.71 5.52 -6.22
CA GLY A 83 -19.26 5.75 -7.59
C GLY A 83 -20.17 5.09 -8.63
N GLU A 84 -20.59 3.86 -8.40
CA GLU A 84 -21.56 3.16 -9.24
C GLU A 84 -22.92 3.87 -9.30
N SER A 85 -23.39 4.39 -8.17
CA SER A 85 -24.63 5.17 -8.10
C SER A 85 -24.53 6.50 -8.85
N LEU A 86 -23.43 7.22 -8.64
CA LEU A 86 -23.21 8.52 -9.30
C LEU A 86 -23.00 8.34 -10.82
N SER A 87 -22.34 7.25 -11.26
CA SER A 87 -22.16 6.99 -12.69
C SER A 87 -23.51 6.81 -13.41
N LYS A 88 -24.45 6.11 -12.80
CA LYS A 88 -25.82 5.99 -13.31
C LYS A 88 -26.54 7.34 -13.36
N LYS A 89 -26.43 8.13 -12.26
CA LYS A 89 -27.06 9.45 -12.14
C LYS A 89 -26.57 10.44 -13.20
N TYR A 90 -25.25 10.49 -13.45
CA TYR A 90 -24.65 11.45 -14.38
C TYR A 90 -24.48 10.91 -15.80
N LYS A 91 -24.76 9.61 -16.03
CA LYS A 91 -24.45 8.88 -17.26
C LYS A 91 -22.95 8.93 -17.58
N ALA A 92 -22.12 8.78 -16.54
CA ALA A 92 -20.67 8.82 -16.60
C ALA A 92 -20.09 7.41 -16.70
N ASN A 93 -18.93 7.26 -17.33
CA ASN A 93 -18.18 6.01 -17.31
C ASN A 93 -17.60 5.75 -15.92
N HIS A 94 -17.79 4.55 -15.36
CA HIS A 94 -17.22 4.14 -14.08
C HIS A 94 -15.99 3.28 -14.32
N ILE A 95 -14.85 3.70 -13.77
CA ILE A 95 -13.56 3.02 -13.90
C ILE A 95 -13.01 2.72 -12.51
N LYS A 96 -12.68 1.45 -12.27
CA LYS A 96 -12.04 0.99 -11.02
C LYS A 96 -10.53 1.01 -11.19
N VAL A 97 -9.83 1.69 -10.28
CA VAL A 97 -8.37 1.82 -10.28
C VAL A 97 -7.79 0.98 -9.15
N GLN A 98 -6.78 0.16 -9.46
CA GLN A 98 -6.11 -0.65 -8.45
C GLN A 98 -5.41 0.26 -7.42
N HIS A 99 -5.63 -0.02 -6.14
CA HIS A 99 -5.24 0.79 -4.98
C HIS A 99 -3.76 1.20 -5.00
N HIS A 100 -2.86 0.23 -5.14
CA HIS A 100 -1.41 0.47 -5.09
C HIS A 100 -0.89 1.19 -6.34
N ILE A 101 -1.54 1.00 -7.49
CA ILE A 101 -1.27 1.79 -8.69
C ILE A 101 -1.65 3.25 -8.44
N ALA A 102 -2.82 3.51 -7.84
CA ALA A 102 -3.22 4.87 -7.49
C ALA A 102 -2.23 5.53 -6.51
N HIS A 103 -1.71 4.79 -5.51
CA HIS A 103 -0.65 5.29 -4.63
C HIS A 103 0.60 5.70 -5.42
N VAL A 104 1.09 4.86 -6.32
CA VAL A 104 2.28 5.17 -7.13
C VAL A 104 2.02 6.40 -8.01
N PHE A 105 0.84 6.49 -8.62
CA PHE A 105 0.49 7.65 -9.45
C PHE A 105 0.26 8.92 -8.64
N SER A 106 -0.08 8.81 -7.37
CA SER A 106 -0.08 9.96 -6.45
C SER A 106 1.33 10.54 -6.29
N ALA A 107 2.36 9.70 -6.11
CA ALA A 107 3.75 10.17 -6.04
C ALA A 107 4.27 10.70 -7.38
N ILE A 108 3.88 10.08 -8.49
CA ILE A 108 4.21 10.57 -9.84
C ILE A 108 3.60 11.96 -10.07
N GLY A 109 2.32 12.13 -9.78
CA GLY A 109 1.63 13.41 -9.92
C GLY A 109 2.21 14.49 -9.02
N ASP A 110 2.57 14.15 -7.76
CA ASP A 110 3.26 15.09 -6.86
C ASP A 110 4.59 15.56 -7.47
N LYS A 111 5.38 14.64 -8.02
CA LYS A 111 6.64 15.01 -8.69
C LYS A 111 6.44 15.90 -9.90
N ILE A 112 5.46 15.60 -10.75
CA ILE A 112 5.13 16.43 -11.92
C ILE A 112 4.77 17.86 -11.48
N VAL A 113 3.98 18.01 -10.43
CA VAL A 113 3.55 19.30 -9.88
C VAL A 113 4.72 20.05 -9.22
N GLN A 114 5.61 19.34 -8.50
CA GLN A 114 6.75 19.95 -7.81
C GLN A 114 7.90 20.31 -8.75
N GLU A 115 8.04 19.63 -9.87
CA GLU A 115 9.12 19.80 -10.84
C GLU A 115 8.53 20.00 -12.26
N PRO A 116 8.10 21.21 -12.63
CA PRO A 116 7.42 21.46 -13.92
C PRO A 116 8.18 20.99 -15.16
N GLY A 117 9.52 20.88 -15.08
CA GLY A 117 10.37 20.34 -16.15
C GLY A 117 10.42 18.80 -16.21
N TYR A 118 9.81 18.10 -15.26
CA TYR A 118 9.82 16.63 -15.26
C TYR A 118 9.01 16.03 -16.41
N GLY A 119 7.97 16.73 -16.87
CA GLY A 119 7.12 16.31 -17.99
C GLY A 119 6.17 15.17 -17.63
N LEU A 120 5.35 14.77 -18.61
CA LEU A 120 4.35 13.73 -18.46
C LEU A 120 4.86 12.34 -18.88
N GLN A 121 6.07 12.24 -19.44
CA GLN A 121 6.65 10.97 -19.86
C GLN A 121 7.22 10.20 -18.66
N VAL A 122 6.46 9.27 -18.12
CA VAL A 122 6.79 8.51 -16.92
C VAL A 122 7.19 7.08 -17.27
N THR A 123 8.49 6.84 -17.42
CA THR A 123 9.03 5.48 -17.51
C THR A 123 9.94 5.24 -16.32
N GLY A 124 9.61 4.24 -15.50
CA GLY A 124 10.33 3.98 -14.25
C GLY A 124 9.71 2.87 -13.42
N TYR A 125 9.87 2.99 -12.12
CA TYR A 125 9.46 1.97 -11.16
C TYR A 125 8.66 2.60 -10.02
N GLY A 126 7.59 1.89 -9.59
CA GLY A 126 6.79 2.24 -8.42
C GLY A 126 6.97 1.23 -7.31
N ILE A 127 7.08 1.69 -6.10
CA ILE A 127 6.98 0.90 -4.87
C ILE A 127 5.74 1.39 -4.13
N ALA A 128 4.80 0.49 -3.84
CA ALA A 128 3.64 0.78 -3.01
C ALA A 128 3.64 -0.12 -1.78
N CYS A 129 3.90 0.46 -0.61
CA CYS A 129 3.90 -0.26 0.66
C CYS A 129 2.79 0.26 1.57
N ASP A 130 1.91 -0.65 1.97
CA ASP A 130 0.73 -0.29 2.74
C ASP A 130 0.30 -1.38 3.72
N GLY A 131 -0.78 -1.09 4.46
CA GLY A 131 -1.42 -2.01 5.39
C GLY A 131 -2.31 -3.04 4.71
N THR A 132 -3.14 -2.61 3.79
CA THR A 132 -4.08 -3.46 3.05
C THR A 132 -4.56 -2.76 1.78
N GLY A 133 -4.64 -3.50 0.69
CA GLY A 133 -5.30 -3.06 -0.54
C GLY A 133 -5.74 -4.28 -1.36
N TYR A 134 -6.82 -4.15 -2.11
CA TYR A 134 -7.39 -5.24 -2.88
C TYR A 134 -6.54 -5.52 -4.13
N GLY A 135 -5.97 -6.70 -4.21
CA GLY A 135 -5.15 -7.16 -5.34
C GLY A 135 -5.97 -7.60 -6.55
N LEU A 136 -5.37 -7.56 -7.74
CA LEU A 136 -5.99 -8.08 -8.97
C LEU A 136 -6.19 -9.61 -8.92
N ASP A 137 -5.42 -10.29 -8.09
CA ASP A 137 -5.50 -11.73 -7.79
C ASP A 137 -6.42 -12.04 -6.60
N ARG A 138 -7.19 -11.07 -6.13
CA ARG A 138 -8.08 -11.13 -4.95
C ARG A 138 -7.34 -11.37 -3.61
N LYS A 139 -6.01 -11.29 -3.59
CA LYS A 139 -5.21 -11.33 -2.37
C LYS A 139 -5.09 -9.93 -1.76
N ILE A 140 -4.66 -9.88 -0.51
CA ILE A 140 -4.39 -8.60 0.16
C ILE A 140 -2.96 -8.17 -0.20
N TRP A 141 -2.85 -7.10 -0.99
CA TRP A 141 -1.58 -6.49 -1.34
C TRP A 141 -1.16 -5.43 -0.33
N GLY A 142 0.13 -5.08 -0.35
CA GLY A 142 0.66 -3.98 0.47
C GLY A 142 2.19 -3.96 0.56
N GLY A 143 2.88 -4.61 -0.35
CA GLY A 143 4.34 -4.56 -0.48
C GLY A 143 4.76 -4.78 -1.94
N GLU A 144 4.27 -3.92 -2.85
CA GLU A 144 4.25 -4.16 -4.28
C GLU A 144 5.29 -3.33 -5.02
N LEU A 145 5.84 -3.91 -6.08
CA LEU A 145 6.75 -3.23 -6.99
C LEU A 145 6.20 -3.30 -8.42
N PHE A 146 6.22 -2.17 -9.09
CA PHE A 146 5.70 -2.02 -10.44
C PHE A 146 6.76 -1.45 -11.37
N LYS A 147 6.72 -1.89 -12.63
CA LYS A 147 7.43 -1.31 -13.75
C LYS A 147 6.44 -0.56 -14.63
N ILE A 148 6.72 0.70 -14.88
CA ILE A 148 5.87 1.59 -15.67
C ILE A 148 6.60 1.91 -16.96
N LYS A 149 5.93 1.70 -18.08
CA LYS A 149 6.45 2.02 -19.41
C LYS A 149 5.53 3.05 -20.07
N SER A 150 6.10 4.15 -20.49
CA SER A 150 5.40 5.19 -21.25
C SER A 150 5.96 5.30 -22.67
N LYS A 151 5.07 5.69 -23.59
CA LYS A 151 5.44 6.08 -24.96
C LYS A 151 4.81 7.46 -25.20
N LYS A 152 5.64 8.42 -25.58
CA LYS A 152 5.26 9.85 -25.56
C LYS A 152 4.79 10.20 -24.13
N GLU A 153 3.68 10.87 -23.95
CA GLU A 153 3.13 11.29 -22.65
C GLU A 153 2.12 10.30 -22.05
N LYS A 154 1.96 9.09 -22.65
CA LYS A 154 0.97 8.09 -22.23
C LYS A 154 1.62 6.85 -21.68
N VAL A 155 1.11 6.36 -20.56
CA VAL A 155 1.49 5.09 -19.95
C VAL A 155 0.89 3.95 -20.76
N LYS A 156 1.75 3.09 -21.28
CA LYS A 156 1.37 1.95 -22.13
C LYS A 156 1.22 0.65 -21.34
N SER A 157 2.04 0.46 -20.32
CA SER A 157 1.91 -0.72 -19.45
C SER A 157 2.38 -0.43 -18.04
N ILE A 158 1.73 -1.14 -17.11
CA ILE A 158 2.11 -1.23 -15.70
C ILE A 158 2.20 -2.72 -15.38
N GLU A 159 3.40 -3.17 -15.05
CA GLU A 159 3.69 -4.57 -14.77
C GLU A 159 4.06 -4.72 -13.28
N ARG A 160 3.41 -5.63 -12.56
CA ARG A 160 3.83 -6.02 -11.19
C ARG A 160 5.09 -6.88 -11.32
N ILE A 161 6.22 -6.37 -10.87
CA ILE A 161 7.55 -7.01 -11.03
C ILE A 161 8.04 -7.68 -9.76
N GLY A 162 7.36 -7.49 -8.66
CA GLY A 162 7.70 -8.14 -7.39
C GLY A 162 6.81 -7.70 -6.24
N HIS A 163 6.94 -8.43 -5.14
CA HIS A 163 6.23 -8.15 -3.89
C HIS A 163 6.94 -8.78 -2.69
N LEU A 164 6.53 -8.41 -1.47
CA LEU A 164 6.94 -9.14 -0.27
C LEU A 164 6.37 -10.57 -0.31
N GLU A 165 7.08 -11.52 0.30
CA GLU A 165 6.60 -12.89 0.45
C GLU A 165 5.16 -12.91 0.96
N ASN A 166 4.29 -13.69 0.30
CA ASN A 166 2.93 -13.89 0.78
C ASN A 166 2.95 -14.64 2.12
N GLN A 167 2.28 -14.05 3.09
CA GLN A 167 2.05 -14.62 4.42
C GLN A 167 0.55 -14.85 4.62
N ILE A 168 0.16 -15.56 5.66
CA ILE A 168 -1.24 -15.89 5.93
C ILE A 168 -1.78 -15.03 7.06
N LEU A 169 -2.92 -14.38 6.83
CA LEU A 169 -3.75 -13.74 7.84
C LEU A 169 -4.78 -14.74 8.35
N ILE A 170 -4.59 -15.28 9.56
CA ILE A 170 -5.52 -16.23 10.19
C ILE A 170 -6.73 -15.44 10.68
N GLY A 171 -7.92 -15.74 10.14
CA GLY A 171 -9.17 -15.06 10.50
C GLY A 171 -9.40 -13.72 9.76
N GLY A 172 -8.73 -13.50 8.62
CA GLY A 172 -8.94 -12.31 7.79
C GLY A 172 -8.74 -11.00 8.56
N ASP A 173 -9.78 -10.16 8.61
CA ASP A 173 -9.74 -8.84 9.27
C ASP A 173 -9.39 -8.88 10.75
N LEU A 174 -9.66 -9.99 11.45
CA LEU A 174 -9.24 -10.15 12.84
C LEU A 174 -7.71 -10.09 12.98
N ALA A 175 -6.96 -10.57 12.00
CA ALA A 175 -5.50 -10.51 12.02
C ALA A 175 -4.96 -9.07 11.86
N VAL A 176 -5.78 -8.14 11.38
CA VAL A 176 -5.44 -6.70 11.37
C VAL A 176 -5.46 -6.14 12.79
N ASN A 177 -6.40 -6.58 13.62
CA ASN A 177 -6.57 -6.13 14.99
C ASN A 177 -5.71 -6.92 15.99
N GLU A 178 -5.44 -8.20 15.68
CA GLU A 178 -4.63 -9.13 16.47
C GLU A 178 -3.37 -9.58 15.70
N PRO A 179 -2.30 -8.78 15.67
CA PRO A 179 -1.12 -9.06 14.84
C PRO A 179 -0.41 -10.38 15.15
N ALA A 180 -0.60 -10.94 16.36
CA ALA A 180 -0.04 -12.24 16.69
C ALA A 180 -0.62 -13.39 15.87
N ARG A 181 -1.79 -13.22 15.23
CA ARG A 181 -2.36 -14.20 14.29
C ARG A 181 -1.45 -14.37 13.07
N MET A 182 -0.98 -13.26 12.48
CA MET A 182 -0.01 -13.33 11.38
C MET A 182 1.36 -13.81 11.87
N LEU A 183 1.77 -13.40 13.07
CA LEU A 183 3.03 -13.91 13.66
C LEU A 183 3.02 -15.44 13.78
N ILE A 184 1.90 -16.04 14.21
CA ILE A 184 1.74 -17.51 14.28
C ILE A 184 1.97 -18.13 12.90
N SER A 185 1.35 -17.63 11.85
CA SER A 185 1.48 -18.19 10.51
C SER A 185 2.89 -18.10 9.93
N ILE A 186 3.61 -17.02 10.24
CA ILE A 186 5.00 -16.86 9.80
C ILE A 186 5.92 -17.81 10.54
N LEU A 187 5.77 -17.91 11.87
CA LEU A 187 6.62 -18.74 12.71
C LEU A 187 6.38 -20.26 12.48
N ASP A 188 5.16 -20.67 12.12
CA ASP A 188 4.82 -22.06 11.80
C ASP A 188 5.66 -22.63 10.64
N LYS A 189 6.13 -21.77 9.74
CA LYS A 189 6.98 -22.18 8.60
C LYS A 189 8.34 -22.77 9.00
N PHE A 190 8.83 -22.47 10.22
CA PHE A 190 10.17 -22.88 10.67
C PHE A 190 10.27 -23.29 12.14
N MET A 191 9.18 -23.26 12.88
CA MET A 191 9.15 -23.63 14.30
C MET A 191 8.17 -24.75 14.57
N SER A 192 8.50 -25.60 15.56
CA SER A 192 7.53 -26.58 16.07
C SER A 192 6.40 -25.90 16.84
N LYS A 193 5.21 -26.47 16.79
CA LYS A 193 3.98 -26.00 17.45
C LYS A 193 4.18 -25.60 18.90
N ASP A 194 4.92 -26.41 19.68
CA ASP A 194 5.15 -26.12 21.11
C ASP A 194 6.11 -24.94 21.33
N LYS A 195 7.12 -24.79 20.47
CA LYS A 195 8.01 -23.62 20.53
C LYS A 195 7.24 -22.35 20.17
N LEU A 196 6.40 -22.43 19.15
CA LEU A 196 5.55 -21.33 18.71
C LEU A 196 4.57 -20.92 19.83
N TYR A 197 3.86 -21.87 20.46
CA TYR A 197 2.98 -21.59 21.58
C TYR A 197 3.71 -20.86 22.71
N ARG A 198 4.94 -21.28 23.07
CA ARG A 198 5.73 -20.59 24.11
C ARG A 198 5.96 -19.11 23.83
N LEU A 199 6.08 -18.71 22.59
CA LEU A 199 6.24 -17.29 22.19
C LEU A 199 4.94 -16.50 22.29
N VAL A 200 3.81 -17.13 21.99
CA VAL A 200 2.51 -16.43 21.92
C VAL A 200 1.59 -16.69 23.12
N LYS A 201 1.98 -17.53 24.10
CA LYS A 201 1.17 -17.87 25.30
C LYS A 201 0.76 -16.67 26.16
N LYS A 202 1.46 -15.54 26.04
CA LYS A 202 1.09 -14.30 26.70
C LYS A 202 -0.12 -13.60 26.06
N TYR A 203 -0.51 -14.00 24.85
CA TYR A 203 -1.61 -13.45 24.07
C TYR A 203 -2.81 -14.39 23.98
N TYR A 204 -2.55 -15.72 24.00
CA TYR A 204 -3.55 -16.76 23.80
C TYR A 204 -3.42 -17.88 24.84
N SER A 205 -4.55 -18.30 25.42
CA SER A 205 -4.62 -19.55 26.16
C SER A 205 -4.27 -20.74 25.25
N ARG A 206 -3.99 -21.91 25.83
CA ARG A 206 -3.69 -23.11 25.03
C ARG A 206 -4.83 -23.44 24.06
N ASN A 207 -6.08 -23.40 24.53
CA ASN A 207 -7.25 -23.69 23.70
C ASN A 207 -7.42 -22.68 22.55
N GLN A 208 -7.25 -21.38 22.81
CA GLN A 208 -7.30 -20.37 21.75
C GLN A 208 -6.20 -20.58 20.72
N PHE A 209 -4.99 -20.89 21.17
CA PHE A 209 -3.88 -21.18 20.25
C PHE A 209 -4.16 -22.42 19.40
N GLU A 210 -4.68 -23.52 20.00
CA GLU A 210 -5.05 -24.74 19.26
C GLU A 210 -6.09 -24.43 18.17
N LEU A 211 -7.10 -23.62 18.47
CA LEU A 211 -8.10 -23.21 17.48
C LEU A 211 -7.46 -22.44 16.32
N LEU A 212 -6.61 -21.45 16.62
CA LEU A 212 -5.91 -20.67 15.60
C LEU A 212 -4.96 -21.52 14.77
N TYR A 213 -4.23 -22.43 15.42
CA TYR A 213 -3.32 -23.35 14.76
C TYR A 213 -4.06 -24.30 13.82
N ASN A 214 -5.17 -24.90 14.26
CA ASN A 214 -5.99 -25.75 13.43
C ASN A 214 -6.63 -24.98 12.26
N GLN A 215 -7.06 -23.73 12.50
CA GLN A 215 -7.57 -22.84 11.46
C GLN A 215 -6.52 -22.59 10.36
N LEU A 216 -5.25 -22.37 10.76
CA LEU A 216 -4.13 -22.21 9.83
C LEU A 216 -3.88 -23.50 9.03
N GLN A 217 -3.80 -24.67 9.72
CA GLN A 217 -3.51 -25.96 9.07
C GLN A 217 -4.60 -26.38 8.08
N GLN A 218 -5.87 -26.02 8.37
CA GLN A 218 -7.01 -26.30 7.50
C GLN A 218 -7.23 -25.21 6.45
N ASN A 219 -6.42 -24.14 6.45
CA ASN A 219 -6.61 -22.95 5.61
C ASN A 219 -8.03 -22.35 5.69
N PHE A 220 -8.68 -22.46 6.88
CA PHE A 220 -10.05 -22.01 7.09
C PHE A 220 -10.09 -20.53 7.45
N ASN A 221 -10.84 -19.72 6.68
CA ASN A 221 -10.90 -18.26 6.83
C ASN A 221 -9.49 -17.62 6.93
N CYS A 222 -8.60 -18.07 6.06
CA CYS A 222 -7.23 -17.58 5.92
C CYS A 222 -7.10 -16.78 4.62
N GLN A 223 -6.37 -15.68 4.66
CA GLN A 223 -6.13 -14.84 3.48
C GLN A 223 -4.64 -14.64 3.27
N GLU A 224 -4.19 -14.76 2.02
CA GLU A 224 -2.80 -14.45 1.67
C GLU A 224 -2.58 -12.93 1.58
N THR A 225 -1.42 -12.49 2.06
CA THR A 225 -1.06 -11.08 2.03
C THR A 225 0.44 -10.86 1.79
N SER A 226 0.77 -9.85 0.98
CA SER A 226 2.10 -9.26 0.82
C SER A 226 2.27 -7.96 1.62
N SER A 227 1.39 -7.68 2.57
CA SER A 227 1.33 -6.41 3.29
C SER A 227 2.57 -6.11 4.12
N THR A 228 3.26 -5.01 3.79
CA THR A 228 4.36 -4.47 4.60
C THR A 228 3.89 -4.06 5.99
N GLY A 229 2.72 -3.44 6.10
CA GLY A 229 2.17 -3.01 7.39
C GLY A 229 1.93 -4.19 8.33
N ARG A 230 1.39 -5.29 7.84
CA ARG A 230 1.15 -6.51 8.65
C ARG A 230 2.45 -7.17 9.08
N ILE A 231 3.49 -7.18 8.21
CA ILE A 231 4.84 -7.65 8.59
C ILE A 231 5.40 -6.80 9.73
N LEU A 232 5.34 -5.48 9.63
CA LEU A 232 5.84 -4.59 10.70
C LEU A 232 5.05 -4.74 11.99
N ASP A 233 3.74 -4.95 11.92
CA ASP A 233 2.90 -5.22 13.10
C ASP A 233 3.32 -6.53 13.78
N ALA A 234 3.55 -7.59 13.02
CA ALA A 234 4.03 -8.88 13.55
C ALA A 234 5.43 -8.77 14.19
N VAL A 235 6.35 -8.01 13.58
CA VAL A 235 7.66 -7.71 14.17
C VAL A 235 7.52 -6.96 15.49
N SER A 236 6.63 -5.96 15.55
CA SER A 236 6.38 -5.18 16.77
C SER A 236 5.91 -6.05 17.94
N VAL A 237 5.00 -6.97 17.64
CA VAL A 237 4.49 -7.96 18.63
C VAL A 237 5.58 -8.94 19.06
N LEU A 238 6.36 -9.49 18.12
CA LEU A 238 7.46 -10.42 18.40
C LEU A 238 8.50 -9.78 19.34
N LEU A 239 8.89 -8.54 19.06
CA LEU A 239 9.89 -7.82 19.85
C LEU A 239 9.32 -7.23 21.17
N GLY A 240 8.00 -7.23 21.32
CA GLY A 240 7.31 -6.77 22.54
C GLY A 240 7.12 -5.26 22.63
N PHE A 241 7.20 -4.52 21.52
CA PHE A 241 6.89 -3.08 21.47
C PHE A 241 5.39 -2.79 21.45
N SER A 242 4.58 -3.72 20.96
CA SER A 242 3.12 -3.67 21.04
C SER A 242 2.54 -4.93 21.66
N GLY A 243 1.33 -4.79 22.22
CA GLY A 243 0.49 -5.94 22.55
C GLY A 243 -0.18 -6.55 21.30
N ASN A 244 -1.02 -7.56 21.53
CA ASN A 244 -1.76 -8.25 20.46
C ASN A 244 -3.07 -7.53 20.08
N VAL A 245 -3.36 -6.38 20.66
CA VAL A 245 -4.55 -5.60 20.32
C VAL A 245 -4.11 -4.27 19.74
N ARG A 246 -4.58 -3.97 18.54
CA ARG A 246 -4.32 -2.72 17.86
C ARG A 246 -5.11 -1.60 18.54
N LYS A 247 -4.42 -0.68 19.21
CA LYS A 247 -5.04 0.40 19.99
C LYS A 247 -5.59 1.55 19.14
N TYR A 248 -4.94 1.83 18.03
CA TYR A 248 -5.33 2.84 17.03
C TYR A 248 -4.72 2.48 15.68
N LYS A 249 -5.15 3.15 14.62
CA LYS A 249 -4.70 2.88 13.25
C LYS A 249 -3.17 2.88 13.18
N HIS A 250 -2.58 1.79 12.66
CA HIS A 250 -1.13 1.57 12.51
C HIS A 250 -0.31 1.52 13.79
N SER A 251 -0.94 1.42 14.99
CA SER A 251 -0.22 1.53 16.27
C SER A 251 0.96 0.58 16.44
N PRO A 252 0.95 -0.72 16.05
CA PRO A 252 2.10 -1.57 16.25
C PRO A 252 3.30 -1.14 15.38
N ALA A 253 3.09 -0.81 14.10
CA ALA A 253 4.15 -0.36 13.20
C ALA A 253 4.74 0.99 13.64
N ILE A 254 3.91 1.92 14.15
CA ILE A 254 4.36 3.20 14.71
C ILE A 254 5.21 2.98 15.96
N LEU A 255 4.80 2.08 16.87
CA LEU A 255 5.56 1.74 18.06
C LEU A 255 6.90 1.07 17.70
N LEU A 256 6.91 0.21 16.68
CA LEU A 256 8.15 -0.37 16.17
C LEU A 256 9.12 0.71 15.70
N GLU A 257 8.67 1.64 14.87
CA GLU A 257 9.50 2.74 14.36
C GLU A 257 10.02 3.63 15.48
N LYS A 258 9.15 4.09 16.40
CA LYS A 258 9.51 4.95 17.52
C LYS A 258 10.55 4.34 18.44
N ASN A 259 10.55 3.03 18.60
CA ASN A 259 11.51 2.32 19.42
C ASN A 259 12.75 1.87 18.65
N SER A 260 12.86 2.14 17.37
CA SER A 260 14.00 1.76 16.55
C SER A 260 15.20 2.67 16.78
N THR A 261 16.38 2.07 16.75
CA THR A 261 17.67 2.78 16.86
C THR A 261 18.56 2.44 15.65
N ARG A 262 19.88 2.30 15.84
CA ARG A 262 20.81 1.94 14.77
C ARG A 262 20.69 0.45 14.42
N PRO A 263 20.40 0.06 13.16
CA PRO A 263 20.24 -1.35 12.78
C PRO A 263 21.53 -2.15 12.90
N TYR A 264 21.41 -3.46 13.05
CA TYR A 264 22.48 -4.40 12.75
C TYR A 264 22.68 -4.48 11.22
N LYS A 265 23.90 -4.85 10.78
CA LYS A 265 24.25 -4.92 9.37
C LYS A 265 24.56 -6.35 8.90
N ASP A 266 24.29 -7.33 9.75
CA ASP A 266 24.58 -8.75 9.56
C ASP A 266 23.39 -9.55 9.00
N LEU A 267 22.39 -8.87 8.46
CA LEU A 267 21.25 -9.47 7.77
C LEU A 267 21.07 -8.83 6.40
N GLU A 268 21.08 -9.66 5.35
CA GLU A 268 20.83 -9.25 3.96
C GLU A 268 19.48 -9.78 3.49
N PRO A 269 18.71 -9.01 2.68
CA PRO A 269 17.44 -9.50 2.16
C PRO A 269 17.62 -10.61 1.14
N GLU A 270 16.86 -11.69 1.37
CA GLU A 270 16.74 -12.79 0.45
C GLU A 270 15.70 -12.48 -0.62
N ILE A 271 16.10 -12.59 -1.88
CA ILE A 271 15.24 -12.37 -3.05
C ILE A 271 15.11 -13.68 -3.81
N LYS A 272 13.88 -14.12 -4.08
CA LYS A 272 13.60 -15.28 -4.93
C LYS A 272 12.88 -14.85 -6.19
N ARG A 273 13.13 -15.56 -7.30
CA ARG A 273 12.25 -15.45 -8.47
C ARG A 273 10.94 -16.16 -8.16
N ILE A 274 9.83 -15.49 -8.47
CA ILE A 274 8.49 -16.04 -8.31
C ILE A 274 7.94 -16.25 -9.72
N THR A 275 7.53 -17.48 -10.02
CA THR A 275 6.77 -17.81 -11.23
C THR A 275 5.30 -17.80 -10.86
N GLY A 276 4.51 -16.86 -11.42
CA GLY A 276 3.08 -16.82 -11.24
C GLY A 276 2.36 -17.74 -12.20
N TYR A 277 1.22 -18.29 -11.78
CA TYR A 277 0.27 -18.92 -12.69
C TYR A 277 -0.66 -17.84 -13.26
N GLY A 278 -0.82 -17.80 -14.59
CA GLY A 278 -1.70 -16.86 -15.29
C GLY A 278 -0.97 -15.72 -16.01
N LEU A 279 -1.68 -14.67 -16.37
CA LEU A 279 -1.19 -13.50 -17.15
C LEU A 279 -0.07 -12.67 -16.48
N TRP A 280 0.29 -12.97 -15.23
CA TRP A 280 1.28 -12.22 -14.44
C TRP A 280 2.57 -13.02 -14.33
N VAL A 281 3.45 -12.69 -15.23
CA VAL A 281 4.73 -13.34 -15.49
C VAL A 281 5.75 -13.06 -14.38
N THR A 282 6.65 -14.04 -14.21
CA THR A 282 7.90 -14.00 -13.43
C THR A 282 8.29 -12.66 -12.81
N GLY A 283 8.15 -12.55 -11.51
CA GLY A 283 8.59 -11.41 -10.71
C GLY A 283 9.58 -11.83 -9.62
N TYR A 284 9.77 -10.94 -8.65
CA TYR A 284 10.66 -11.18 -7.51
C TYR A 284 9.88 -11.16 -6.20
N GLY A 285 10.13 -12.16 -5.35
CA GLY A 285 9.66 -12.19 -3.96
C GLY A 285 10.75 -11.73 -3.01
N ILE A 286 10.46 -10.76 -2.17
CA ILE A 286 11.31 -10.37 -1.05
C ILE A 286 10.88 -11.26 0.12
N MET A 287 11.72 -12.24 0.45
CA MET A 287 11.40 -13.23 1.46
C MET A 287 11.39 -12.62 2.86
N THR A 288 10.28 -12.71 3.57
CA THR A 288 10.13 -12.18 4.93
C THR A 288 10.30 -13.26 5.99
N THR A 289 10.13 -14.53 5.66
CA THR A 289 10.39 -15.65 6.58
C THR A 289 11.82 -15.63 7.12
N PRO A 290 12.91 -15.46 6.33
CA PRO A 290 14.28 -15.36 6.84
C PRO A 290 14.50 -14.18 7.79
N LEU A 291 13.76 -13.08 7.62
CA LEU A 291 13.77 -11.98 8.58
C LEU A 291 13.30 -12.46 9.96
N PHE A 292 12.18 -13.19 10.03
CA PHE A 292 11.64 -13.68 11.30
C PHE A 292 12.53 -14.77 11.92
N GLU A 293 13.14 -15.65 11.12
CA GLU A 293 14.15 -16.60 11.60
C GLU A 293 15.32 -15.86 12.28
N TYR A 294 15.84 -14.82 11.62
CA TYR A 294 16.90 -13.99 12.19
C TYR A 294 16.47 -13.31 13.50
N LEU A 295 15.27 -12.72 13.55
CA LEU A 295 14.76 -12.05 14.74
C LEU A 295 14.60 -13.02 15.92
N VAL A 296 14.05 -14.21 15.68
CA VAL A 296 13.89 -15.25 16.71
C VAL A 296 15.23 -15.75 17.21
N LYS A 297 16.18 -16.05 16.31
CA LYS A 297 17.53 -16.50 16.68
C LYS A 297 18.27 -15.44 17.50
N ASN A 298 18.03 -14.17 17.27
CA ASN A 298 18.71 -13.04 17.90
C ASN A 298 17.84 -12.31 18.93
N ILE A 299 16.76 -12.91 19.43
CA ILE A 299 15.75 -12.26 20.28
C ILE A 299 16.33 -11.67 21.58
N ASN A 300 17.47 -12.20 22.05
CA ASN A 300 18.18 -11.75 23.24
C ASN A 300 19.12 -10.56 22.99
N ARG A 301 19.33 -10.15 21.73
CA ARG A 301 20.06 -8.92 21.39
C ARG A 301 19.21 -7.68 21.66
N ASP A 302 19.79 -6.50 21.52
CA ASP A 302 19.06 -5.23 21.67
C ASP A 302 17.86 -5.16 20.70
N LYS A 303 16.66 -5.21 21.25
CA LYS A 303 15.39 -5.24 20.52
C LYS A 303 15.14 -3.97 19.71
N ARG A 304 15.63 -2.82 20.17
CA ARG A 304 15.50 -1.54 19.46
C ARG A 304 16.34 -1.54 18.18
N ARG A 305 17.48 -2.18 18.21
CA ARG A 305 18.32 -2.42 17.04
C ARG A 305 17.71 -3.46 16.11
N LEU A 306 17.13 -4.55 16.65
CA LEU A 306 16.40 -5.55 15.86
C LEU A 306 15.20 -4.92 15.14
N ALA A 307 14.47 -4.01 15.79
CA ALA A 307 13.37 -3.27 15.18
C ALA A 307 13.83 -2.45 13.97
N ALA A 308 14.93 -1.71 14.10
CA ALA A 308 15.55 -0.97 13.01
C ALA A 308 16.06 -1.90 11.89
N THR A 309 16.62 -3.07 12.26
CA THR A 309 17.11 -4.08 11.31
C THR A 309 15.98 -4.62 10.44
N ALA A 310 14.83 -4.93 11.04
CA ALA A 310 13.67 -5.42 10.29
C ALA A 310 13.18 -4.42 9.24
N GLN A 311 13.09 -3.16 9.59
CA GLN A 311 12.68 -2.10 8.67
C GLN A 311 13.71 -1.86 7.57
N LEU A 312 15.01 -1.88 7.92
CA LEU A 312 16.10 -1.78 6.96
C LEU A 312 16.11 -2.95 5.98
N TYR A 313 15.87 -4.19 6.46
CA TYR A 313 15.76 -5.38 5.61
C TYR A 313 14.72 -5.20 4.51
N ILE A 314 13.52 -4.74 4.88
CA ILE A 314 12.45 -4.46 3.91
C ILE A 314 12.90 -3.40 2.90
N ALA A 315 13.43 -2.27 3.37
CA ALA A 315 13.89 -1.18 2.50
C ALA A 315 14.99 -1.63 1.51
N GLN A 316 15.94 -2.41 1.99
CA GLN A 316 17.00 -2.98 1.17
C GLN A 316 16.46 -3.99 0.14
N GLY A 317 15.51 -4.84 0.56
CA GLY A 317 14.86 -5.82 -0.33
C GLY A 317 14.12 -5.14 -1.48
N LEU A 318 13.31 -4.10 -1.16
CA LEU A 318 12.60 -3.30 -2.16
C LEU A 318 13.58 -2.68 -3.17
N TYR A 319 14.64 -2.03 -2.69
CA TYR A 319 15.63 -1.43 -3.58
C TYR A 319 16.41 -2.46 -4.40
N LYS A 320 16.74 -3.62 -3.81
CA LYS A 320 17.45 -4.72 -4.49
C LYS A 320 16.65 -5.25 -5.68
N VAL A 321 15.34 -5.42 -5.54
CA VAL A 321 14.46 -5.80 -6.66
C VAL A 321 14.46 -4.74 -7.76
N LEU A 322 14.36 -3.46 -7.44
CA LEU A 322 14.45 -2.39 -8.44
C LEU A 322 15.78 -2.46 -9.24
N LYS A 323 16.89 -2.73 -8.54
CA LYS A 323 18.22 -2.85 -9.18
C LYS A 323 18.29 -4.06 -10.11
N LEU A 324 17.72 -5.20 -9.71
CA LEU A 324 17.66 -6.41 -10.53
C LEU A 324 16.88 -6.17 -11.83
N GLU A 325 15.74 -5.48 -11.74
CA GLU A 325 14.90 -5.14 -12.90
C GLU A 325 15.50 -4.06 -13.79
N ALA A 326 16.13 -3.06 -13.19
CA ALA A 326 16.73 -1.97 -13.97
C ALA A 326 17.93 -2.43 -14.83
N LYS A 327 18.57 -3.55 -14.50
CA LYS A 327 19.77 -4.09 -15.20
C LYS A 327 20.85 -3.03 -15.45
N SER A 328 20.81 -1.90 -14.76
CA SER A 328 21.71 -0.77 -14.95
C SER A 328 22.21 -0.23 -13.62
N SER A 329 23.33 0.49 -13.65
CA SER A 329 23.91 1.12 -12.46
C SER A 329 23.06 2.27 -11.91
N LYS A 330 22.25 2.92 -12.77
CA LYS A 330 21.37 4.04 -12.38
C LYS A 330 19.90 3.70 -12.58
N LEU A 331 19.10 3.93 -11.54
CA LEU A 331 17.63 3.87 -11.62
C LEU A 331 17.16 5.09 -12.42
N LYS A 332 16.41 4.89 -13.53
CA LYS A 332 15.93 6.02 -14.37
C LYS A 332 14.94 6.90 -13.59
N ALA A 333 13.97 6.27 -12.92
CA ALA A 333 13.03 6.92 -11.99
C ALA A 333 12.47 5.86 -11.04
N GLY A 334 12.35 6.21 -9.77
CA GLY A 334 11.72 5.37 -8.76
C GLY A 334 10.79 6.20 -7.89
N PHE A 335 9.62 5.64 -7.55
CA PHE A 335 8.59 6.30 -6.74
C PHE A 335 8.22 5.40 -5.57
N PHE A 336 8.07 5.99 -4.38
CA PHE A 336 7.68 5.27 -3.17
C PHE A 336 6.43 5.90 -2.56
N ALA A 337 5.37 5.12 -2.39
CA ALA A 337 4.05 5.55 -1.93
C ALA A 337 3.39 4.49 -1.04
N GLY A 338 2.19 4.80 -0.53
CA GLY A 338 1.45 4.02 0.45
C GLY A 338 1.72 4.48 1.87
N GLY A 339 0.91 4.03 2.84
CA GLY A 339 1.00 4.45 4.24
C GLY A 339 2.39 4.25 4.86
N ILE A 340 3.11 3.20 4.42
CA ILE A 340 4.48 2.90 4.88
C ILE A 340 5.53 3.88 4.35
N ALA A 341 5.23 4.67 3.33
CA ALA A 341 6.13 5.73 2.89
C ALA A 341 6.29 6.86 3.94
N ASN A 342 5.47 6.86 4.99
CA ASN A 342 5.65 7.71 6.17
C ASN A 342 6.63 7.12 7.19
N ASN A 343 7.04 5.86 7.06
CA ASN A 343 8.05 5.25 7.92
C ASN A 343 9.44 5.82 7.61
N LYS A 344 10.03 6.54 8.56
CA LYS A 344 11.28 7.29 8.37
C LYS A 344 12.48 6.40 8.02
N ILE A 345 12.54 5.18 8.55
CA ILE A 345 13.67 4.27 8.29
C ILE A 345 13.63 3.78 6.85
N ILE A 346 12.46 3.31 6.41
CA ILE A 346 12.26 2.78 5.06
C ILE A 346 12.36 3.91 4.03
N ALA A 347 11.64 5.01 4.25
CA ALA A 347 11.61 6.16 3.34
C ALA A 347 13.01 6.78 3.19
N SER A 348 13.71 7.09 4.30
CA SER A 348 15.04 7.69 4.23
C SER A 348 16.07 6.78 3.54
N TYR A 349 15.95 5.46 3.66
CA TYR A 349 16.83 4.55 2.93
C TYR A 349 16.58 4.65 1.43
N LEU A 350 15.32 4.56 0.99
CA LEU A 350 14.94 4.61 -0.42
C LEU A 350 15.22 5.98 -1.04
N GLU A 351 14.93 7.07 -0.33
CA GLU A 351 15.18 8.45 -0.79
C GLU A 351 16.68 8.72 -1.00
N ARG A 352 17.55 8.24 -0.10
CA ARG A 352 19.02 8.28 -0.30
C ARG A 352 19.50 7.48 -1.51
N LYS A 353 18.70 6.56 -1.99
CA LYS A 353 18.97 5.77 -3.22
C LYS A 353 18.35 6.39 -4.47
N GLY A 354 17.78 7.59 -4.37
CA GLY A 354 17.18 8.32 -5.49
C GLY A 354 15.73 7.94 -5.80
N VAL A 355 15.05 7.23 -4.89
CA VAL A 355 13.62 6.95 -5.02
C VAL A 355 12.84 8.14 -4.47
N TYR A 356 11.90 8.66 -5.25
CA TYR A 356 11.10 9.83 -4.90
C TYR A 356 9.91 9.42 -4.02
N SER A 357 9.67 10.16 -2.94
CA SER A 357 8.43 10.10 -2.15
C SER A 357 7.73 11.45 -2.21
N SER A 358 6.40 11.45 -2.21
CA SER A 358 5.59 12.67 -2.25
C SER A 358 6.00 13.66 -1.16
N LYS A 359 6.05 14.95 -1.53
CA LYS A 359 6.40 16.05 -0.63
C LYS A 359 5.19 16.88 -0.22
N LYS A 360 4.23 17.08 -1.13
CA LYS A 360 3.03 17.89 -0.93
C LYS A 360 1.77 17.04 -0.84
N ILE A 361 1.62 16.07 -1.74
CA ILE A 361 0.49 15.16 -1.71
C ILE A 361 0.72 14.10 -0.61
N SER A 362 -0.34 13.71 0.09
CA SER A 362 -0.27 12.64 1.11
C SER A 362 0.35 11.37 0.54
N ARG A 363 1.28 10.77 1.28
CA ARG A 363 1.92 9.50 0.91
C ARG A 363 0.98 8.30 1.08
N GLY A 364 0.01 8.39 1.99
CA GLY A 364 -0.98 7.35 2.30
C GLY A 364 -2.32 7.56 1.60
N ASP A 365 -3.37 6.96 2.17
CA ASP A 365 -4.71 6.85 1.58
C ASP A 365 -5.33 8.18 1.13
N ALA A 366 -5.08 9.27 1.87
CA ALA A 366 -5.53 10.60 1.48
C ALA A 366 -4.92 11.13 0.16
N GLY A 367 -3.93 10.44 -0.41
CA GLY A 367 -3.36 10.74 -1.73
C GLY A 367 -4.02 9.95 -2.88
N VAL A 368 -4.80 8.91 -2.56
CA VAL A 368 -5.28 7.94 -3.57
C VAL A 368 -6.24 8.58 -4.57
N SER A 369 -7.18 9.42 -4.14
CA SER A 369 -8.11 10.07 -5.08
C SER A 369 -7.39 10.95 -6.11
N PHE A 370 -6.34 11.66 -5.69
CA PHE A 370 -5.47 12.41 -6.58
C PHE A 370 -4.72 11.46 -7.53
N GLY A 371 -4.17 10.36 -7.01
CA GLY A 371 -3.48 9.35 -7.80
C GLY A 371 -4.37 8.67 -8.83
N GLN A 372 -5.66 8.44 -8.53
CA GLN A 372 -6.65 7.93 -9.48
C GLN A 372 -6.83 8.89 -10.66
N ILE A 373 -6.95 10.21 -10.40
CA ILE A 373 -7.00 11.24 -11.46
C ILE A 373 -5.74 11.21 -12.32
N VAL A 374 -4.56 11.26 -11.68
CA VAL A 374 -3.27 11.26 -12.40
C VAL A 374 -3.10 9.99 -13.23
N TYR A 375 -3.45 8.82 -12.66
CA TYR A 375 -3.43 7.56 -13.40
C TYR A 375 -4.26 7.66 -14.69
N TYR A 376 -5.51 8.11 -14.59
CA TYR A 376 -6.40 8.23 -15.75
C TYR A 376 -5.86 9.22 -16.78
N LEU A 377 -5.36 10.38 -16.35
CA LEU A 377 -4.84 11.40 -17.25
C LEU A 377 -3.57 10.96 -18.01
N LEU A 378 -2.75 10.10 -17.39
CA LEU A 378 -1.52 9.58 -17.98
C LEU A 378 -1.70 8.21 -18.65
N ALA A 379 -2.74 7.44 -18.31
CA ALA A 379 -3.02 6.17 -18.95
C ALA A 379 -3.37 6.40 -20.43
N ASP A 380 -2.98 5.44 -21.25
CA ASP A 380 -3.45 5.38 -22.62
C ASP A 380 -4.88 4.82 -22.57
N SER A 381 -5.86 5.70 -22.63
CA SER A 381 -7.23 5.30 -22.98
C SER A 381 -7.16 4.91 -24.45
N GLY A 382 -6.94 3.63 -24.73
CA GLY A 382 -7.04 3.14 -26.09
C GLY A 382 -8.42 3.56 -26.65
N ASP A 383 -8.40 4.47 -27.59
CA ASP A 383 -9.51 4.77 -28.47
C ASP A 383 -9.80 3.54 -29.35
#